data_1362d7247a4e73503ee27e16f3d51329
#
_entry.id   1362d7247a4e73503ee27e16f3d51329
#
_cell.length_a   1.000
_cell.length_b   1.000
_cell.length_c   1.000
_cell.angle_alpha   90.00
_cell.angle_beta   90.00
_cell.angle_gamma   90.00
#
_symmetry.space_group_name_H-M   'P 1'
#
loop_
_entity.id
_entity.type
_entity.pdbx_description
1 polymer ?
#
loop_
_entity_poly.entity_id
_entity_poly.type
_entity_poly.pdbx_seq_one_letter_code
_entity_poly.pdbx_strand_id
1 'polypeptide(L)'
;MNITQVRIEPLQFERLHESVVKVFAPETYLSRIEKVLALAKKEGLTHLIIYADREHFANLHYFTGFDPRFEEALLILAPDKKPLLLLGNEGVLYATIIPYDLDMVLFQSFSLNGQQRDPETIEVLDKAFNQMGIKPTSRLGLIGWKYFIPAEGKTYDTMFDLPHFLVEKLEQIVTLKGMKNVASFMVDPSFGLRTTLDVDEIAVLELAGTKTSRSVLNFLSKLKPGVSEIEASSYLEIDGDPLIAHPVVNFTAEGIRQGLASPGSHKLQLDSVCNVGFGYRSSMVARTGLYTSDSAKFKKVWDELLVPYFRMMVIWYETIGIGVTGKTVVERIKREIPEFDSFGIGLNPGHLIHNDEWTTSVFTETDDFPLRNGMAIQSDIIAAPVGLPGMHLEDGLALADSQLRANFKEKYPEAWQRIERRRNFMKEVLGIQIKDEVLPFSDIQGCMFPWMADLGIVMAVDKK
;
A
#
# COMPACT_ATOMS: atom_id res chain seq x y z
N MET A 1 -8.30 -14.09 26.54
CA MET A 1 -7.63 -14.79 25.41
C MET A 1 -6.27 -15.25 25.87
N ASN A 2 -6.02 -16.54 25.88
CA ASN A 2 -4.71 -17.10 26.20
C ASN A 2 -3.91 -17.26 24.90
N ILE A 3 -2.65 -16.85 24.94
CA ILE A 3 -1.73 -16.97 23.81
C ILE A 3 -0.72 -18.06 24.13
N THR A 4 -0.46 -18.90 23.16
CA THR A 4 0.50 -20.01 23.24
C THR A 4 1.36 -20.06 21.98
N GLN A 5 2.30 -20.96 21.92
CA GLN A 5 3.01 -21.31 20.70
C GLN A 5 2.63 -22.74 20.26
N VAL A 6 2.47 -22.91 18.97
CA VAL A 6 2.16 -24.20 18.39
C VAL A 6 3.25 -24.59 17.40
N ARG A 7 3.51 -25.90 17.30
CA ARG A 7 4.39 -26.42 16.28
C ARG A 7 3.58 -26.74 15.02
N ILE A 8 4.10 -26.28 13.90
CA ILE A 8 3.54 -26.56 12.58
C ILE A 8 4.58 -27.23 11.70
N GLU A 9 4.16 -27.92 10.65
CA GLU A 9 5.08 -28.29 9.58
C GLU A 9 5.61 -27.00 8.91
N PRO A 10 6.91 -26.94 8.56
CA PRO A 10 7.47 -25.78 7.90
C PRO A 10 6.69 -25.43 6.64
N LEU A 11 6.22 -24.18 6.57
CA LEU A 11 5.50 -23.69 5.41
C LEU A 11 6.42 -23.68 4.19
N GLN A 12 5.98 -24.28 3.09
CA GLN A 12 6.68 -24.31 1.82
C GLN A 12 5.70 -24.06 0.69
N PHE A 13 6.07 -23.18 -0.21
CA PHE A 13 5.24 -22.81 -1.35
C PHE A 13 6.09 -22.72 -2.61
N GLU A 14 5.54 -23.15 -3.72
CA GLU A 14 6.16 -22.96 -5.04
C GLU A 14 6.18 -21.46 -5.40
N ARG A 15 7.24 -21.04 -6.07
CA ARG A 15 7.36 -19.68 -6.59
C ARG A 15 6.31 -19.45 -7.69
N LEU A 16 5.65 -18.29 -7.66
CA LEU A 16 4.81 -17.85 -8.77
C LEU A 16 5.65 -17.01 -9.75
N HIS A 17 5.49 -17.28 -11.04
CA HIS A 17 6.17 -16.58 -12.13
C HIS A 17 5.26 -15.59 -12.87
N GLU A 18 4.02 -15.46 -12.41
CA GLU A 18 3.06 -14.50 -12.94
C GLU A 18 3.42 -13.08 -12.51
N SER A 19 3.32 -12.10 -13.44
CA SER A 19 3.61 -10.70 -13.13
C SER A 19 2.45 -10.03 -12.39
N VAL A 20 2.78 -9.18 -11.42
CA VAL A 20 1.81 -8.31 -10.73
C VAL A 20 1.43 -7.08 -11.58
N VAL A 21 2.17 -6.81 -12.66
CA VAL A 21 1.83 -5.73 -13.59
C VAL A 21 0.73 -6.21 -14.53
N LYS A 22 -0.47 -5.68 -14.35
CA LYS A 22 -1.63 -5.99 -15.19
C LYS A 22 -2.13 -4.74 -15.90
N VAL A 23 -2.38 -4.86 -17.18
CA VAL A 23 -3.14 -3.87 -17.95
C VAL A 23 -4.58 -4.37 -18.03
N PHE A 24 -5.51 -3.57 -17.54
CA PHE A 24 -6.94 -3.90 -17.58
C PHE A 24 -7.53 -3.62 -18.96
N ALA A 25 -8.76 -4.05 -19.18
CA ALA A 25 -9.49 -3.75 -20.39
C ALA A 25 -9.71 -2.22 -20.54
N PRO A 26 -9.76 -1.68 -21.77
CA PRO A 26 -9.98 -0.25 -22.03
C PRO A 26 -11.19 0.32 -21.26
N GLU A 27 -12.27 -0.44 -21.21
CA GLU A 27 -13.53 -0.07 -20.56
C GLU A 27 -13.36 0.22 -19.06
N THR A 28 -12.45 -0.48 -18.40
CA THR A 28 -12.12 -0.24 -16.99
C THR A 28 -11.58 1.17 -16.79
N TYR A 29 -10.60 1.58 -17.59
CA TYR A 29 -10.00 2.91 -17.49
C TYR A 29 -10.99 4.01 -17.88
N LEU A 30 -11.76 3.82 -18.97
CA LEU A 30 -12.77 4.77 -19.40
C LEU A 30 -13.85 4.97 -18.33
N SER A 31 -14.33 3.89 -17.72
CA SER A 31 -15.29 3.99 -16.60
C SER A 31 -14.71 4.75 -15.40
N ARG A 32 -13.42 4.59 -15.09
CA ARG A 32 -12.74 5.34 -14.02
C ARG A 32 -12.68 6.84 -14.35
N ILE A 33 -12.38 7.19 -15.61
CA ILE A 33 -12.40 8.57 -16.09
C ILE A 33 -13.81 9.16 -16.00
N GLU A 34 -14.85 8.45 -16.42
CA GLU A 34 -16.24 8.91 -16.28
C GLU A 34 -16.60 9.18 -14.81
N LYS A 35 -16.22 8.29 -13.89
CA LYS A 35 -16.48 8.46 -12.46
C LYS A 35 -15.80 9.70 -11.89
N VAL A 36 -14.53 9.94 -12.20
CA VAL A 36 -13.82 11.13 -11.68
C VAL A 36 -14.36 12.43 -12.28
N LEU A 37 -14.74 12.43 -13.56
CA LEU A 37 -15.39 13.57 -14.20
C LEU A 37 -16.77 13.86 -13.62
N ALA A 38 -17.52 12.82 -13.20
CA ALA A 38 -18.76 13.00 -12.48
C ALA A 38 -18.57 13.66 -11.11
N LEU A 39 -17.51 13.32 -10.38
CA LEU A 39 -17.11 14.00 -9.15
C LEU A 39 -16.73 15.46 -9.42
N ALA A 40 -15.89 15.70 -10.44
CA ALA A 40 -15.51 17.05 -10.85
C ALA A 40 -16.73 17.93 -11.17
N LYS A 41 -17.71 17.38 -11.91
CA LYS A 41 -18.96 18.09 -12.24
C LYS A 41 -19.77 18.49 -10.99
N LYS A 42 -19.85 17.62 -9.97
CA LYS A 42 -20.53 17.93 -8.71
C LYS A 42 -19.88 19.10 -7.98
N GLU A 43 -18.56 19.22 -8.05
CA GLU A 43 -17.79 20.32 -7.47
C GLU A 43 -17.72 21.56 -8.39
N GLY A 44 -18.39 21.54 -9.54
CA GLY A 44 -18.37 22.65 -10.51
C GLY A 44 -17.04 22.86 -11.21
N LEU A 45 -16.18 21.83 -11.25
CA LEU A 45 -14.90 21.84 -11.96
C LEU A 45 -15.10 21.52 -13.44
N THR A 46 -14.29 22.12 -14.29
CA THR A 46 -14.33 21.96 -15.74
C THR A 46 -13.23 21.04 -16.27
N HIS A 47 -12.11 20.97 -15.55
CA HIS A 47 -10.95 20.15 -15.91
C HIS A 47 -10.35 19.52 -14.67
N LEU A 48 -9.69 18.37 -14.88
CA LEU A 48 -8.81 17.74 -13.88
C LEU A 48 -7.40 17.69 -14.43
N ILE A 49 -6.44 18.05 -13.58
CA ILE A 49 -5.00 18.03 -13.85
C ILE A 49 -4.39 17.03 -12.88
N ILE A 50 -3.88 15.91 -13.40
CA ILE A 50 -3.37 14.80 -12.59
C ILE A 50 -1.88 14.68 -12.86
N TYR A 51 -1.07 14.98 -11.85
CA TYR A 51 0.39 14.91 -11.92
C TYR A 51 0.92 13.58 -11.38
N ALA A 52 2.01 13.12 -11.94
CA ALA A 52 2.75 11.95 -11.45
C ALA A 52 4.26 12.13 -11.64
N ASP A 53 4.99 11.58 -10.68
CA ASP A 53 6.42 11.38 -10.71
C ASP A 53 6.78 9.93 -10.34
N ARG A 54 8.06 9.65 -10.10
CA ARG A 54 8.57 8.32 -9.76
C ARG A 54 7.87 7.71 -8.54
N GLU A 55 7.67 8.47 -7.49
CA GLU A 55 7.12 7.96 -6.22
C GLU A 55 5.59 8.16 -6.14
N HIS A 56 5.07 9.25 -6.75
CA HIS A 56 3.67 9.66 -6.66
C HIS A 56 2.91 9.42 -7.97
N PHE A 57 2.99 8.20 -8.50
CA PHE A 57 2.40 7.84 -9.79
C PHE A 57 0.99 7.23 -9.70
N ALA A 58 0.58 6.75 -8.52
CA ALA A 58 -0.56 5.84 -8.39
C ALA A 58 -1.90 6.44 -8.83
N ASN A 59 -2.11 7.75 -8.67
CA ASN A 59 -3.31 8.43 -9.14
C ASN A 59 -3.40 8.48 -10.67
N LEU A 60 -2.30 8.78 -11.37
CA LEU A 60 -2.25 8.76 -12.83
C LEU A 60 -2.34 7.32 -13.36
N HIS A 61 -1.63 6.38 -12.74
CA HIS A 61 -1.66 4.96 -13.08
C HIS A 61 -3.08 4.38 -13.00
N TYR A 62 -3.90 4.80 -12.05
CA TYR A 62 -5.28 4.37 -11.91
C TYR A 62 -6.12 4.62 -13.17
N PHE A 63 -5.85 5.72 -13.89
CA PHE A 63 -6.55 6.10 -15.12
C PHE A 63 -5.91 5.56 -16.39
N THR A 64 -4.65 5.14 -16.36
CA THR A 64 -3.88 4.87 -17.58
C THR A 64 -3.22 3.48 -17.62
N GLY A 65 -2.95 2.89 -16.46
CA GLY A 65 -2.04 1.74 -16.35
C GLY A 65 -0.56 2.09 -16.57
N PHE A 66 -0.24 3.36 -16.80
CA PHE A 66 1.10 3.89 -17.04
C PHE A 66 1.67 4.54 -15.78
N ASP A 67 2.94 4.32 -15.51
CA ASP A 67 3.72 5.08 -14.53
C ASP A 67 4.95 5.73 -15.23
N PRO A 68 5.32 6.97 -14.89
CA PRO A 68 6.35 7.71 -15.62
C PRO A 68 7.79 7.21 -15.35
N ARG A 69 7.96 6.17 -14.51
CA ARG A 69 9.26 5.66 -14.09
C ARG A 69 10.09 6.75 -13.37
N PHE A 70 11.20 7.18 -13.96
CA PHE A 70 12.09 8.20 -13.41
C PHE A 70 11.89 9.60 -14.02
N GLU A 71 10.89 9.75 -14.88
CA GLU A 71 10.45 11.03 -15.45
C GLU A 71 9.15 11.51 -14.77
N GLU A 72 8.52 12.51 -15.35
CA GLU A 72 7.27 13.08 -14.88
C GLU A 72 6.18 12.93 -15.95
N ALA A 73 4.92 12.98 -15.53
CA ALA A 73 3.77 12.98 -16.46
C ALA A 73 2.62 13.83 -15.92
N LEU A 74 1.80 14.34 -16.82
CA LEU A 74 0.60 15.13 -16.53
C LEU A 74 -0.56 14.67 -17.39
N LEU A 75 -1.61 14.15 -16.78
CA LEU A 75 -2.85 13.79 -17.47
C LEU A 75 -3.89 14.88 -17.30
N ILE A 76 -4.45 15.35 -18.39
CA ILE A 76 -5.52 16.37 -18.40
C ILE A 76 -6.80 15.71 -18.87
N LEU A 77 -7.85 15.82 -18.03
CA LEU A 77 -9.19 15.31 -18.30
C LEU A 77 -10.20 16.45 -18.35
N ALA A 78 -11.10 16.41 -19.32
CA ALA A 78 -12.24 17.33 -19.39
C ALA A 78 -13.44 16.60 -20.03
N PRO A 79 -14.69 16.99 -19.72
CA PRO A 79 -15.88 16.47 -20.38
C PRO A 79 -15.81 16.70 -21.90
N ASP A 80 -16.26 15.72 -22.68
CA ASP A 80 -16.34 15.77 -24.14
C ASP A 80 -15.00 16.03 -24.85
N LYS A 81 -13.88 15.80 -24.14
CA LYS A 81 -12.52 15.89 -24.69
C LYS A 81 -11.83 14.53 -24.59
N LYS A 82 -11.02 14.25 -25.61
CA LYS A 82 -10.07 13.16 -25.56
C LYS A 82 -9.05 13.42 -24.44
N PRO A 83 -8.74 12.45 -23.56
CA PRO A 83 -7.70 12.63 -22.57
C PRO A 83 -6.37 13.05 -23.21
N LEU A 84 -5.63 13.93 -22.56
CA LEU A 84 -4.33 14.39 -23.03
C LEU A 84 -3.26 14.06 -21.98
N LEU A 85 -2.21 13.36 -22.40
CA LEU A 85 -1.08 13.00 -21.58
C LEU A 85 0.18 13.71 -22.03
N LEU A 86 0.75 14.56 -21.17
CA LEU A 86 2.08 15.13 -21.34
C LEU A 86 3.09 14.25 -20.61
N LEU A 87 4.23 13.99 -21.24
CA LEU A 87 5.26 13.09 -20.72
C LEU A 87 6.65 13.45 -21.23
N GLY A 88 7.69 12.97 -20.55
CA GLY A 88 9.08 13.14 -20.94
C GLY A 88 9.51 12.21 -22.09
N ASN A 89 10.75 12.34 -22.52
CA ASN A 89 11.29 11.66 -23.70
C ASN A 89 11.24 10.13 -23.59
N GLU A 90 11.59 9.58 -22.44
CA GLU A 90 11.63 8.12 -22.21
C GLU A 90 10.22 7.53 -22.11
N GLY A 91 9.27 8.34 -21.62
CA GLY A 91 7.88 7.95 -21.43
C GLY A 91 7.12 7.72 -22.74
N VAL A 92 7.49 8.39 -23.85
CA VAL A 92 6.71 8.39 -25.10
C VAL A 92 6.46 6.98 -25.66
N LEU A 93 7.51 6.17 -25.77
CA LEU A 93 7.36 4.79 -26.26
C LEU A 93 6.68 3.90 -25.24
N TYR A 94 7.00 4.06 -23.96
CA TYR A 94 6.42 3.23 -22.90
C TYR A 94 4.92 3.51 -22.72
N ALA A 95 4.45 4.74 -22.91
CA ALA A 95 3.03 5.10 -22.81
C ALA A 95 2.12 4.39 -23.84
N THR A 96 2.70 3.74 -24.87
CA THR A 96 1.94 2.90 -25.81
C THR A 96 1.29 1.67 -25.16
N ILE A 97 1.62 1.35 -23.90
CA ILE A 97 0.91 0.34 -23.11
C ILE A 97 -0.52 0.75 -22.75
N ILE A 98 -0.85 2.04 -22.80
CA ILE A 98 -2.19 2.53 -22.44
C ILE A 98 -3.20 2.00 -23.47
N PRO A 99 -4.24 1.24 -23.03
CA PRO A 99 -5.02 0.44 -23.94
C PRO A 99 -6.20 1.18 -24.59
N TYR A 100 -6.35 2.47 -24.37
CA TYR A 100 -7.43 3.28 -24.92
C TYR A 100 -6.88 4.52 -25.67
N ASP A 101 -7.74 5.14 -26.48
CA ASP A 101 -7.35 6.29 -27.31
C ASP A 101 -7.20 7.58 -26.47
N LEU A 102 -6.01 8.18 -26.51
CA LEU A 102 -5.67 9.45 -25.86
C LEU A 102 -4.64 10.20 -26.70
N ASP A 103 -4.58 11.52 -26.53
CA ASP A 103 -3.54 12.33 -27.16
C ASP A 103 -2.29 12.33 -26.28
N MET A 104 -1.12 12.13 -26.92
CA MET A 104 0.18 12.18 -26.23
C MET A 104 0.98 13.37 -26.74
N VAL A 105 1.56 14.12 -25.81
CA VAL A 105 2.37 15.30 -26.11
C VAL A 105 3.70 15.19 -25.38
N LEU A 106 4.80 15.23 -26.13
CA LEU A 106 6.13 15.33 -25.53
C LEU A 106 6.30 16.70 -24.90
N PHE A 107 6.51 16.74 -23.59
CA PHE A 107 6.89 17.92 -22.85
C PHE A 107 8.27 17.71 -22.24
N GLN A 108 9.31 18.17 -22.92
CA GLN A 108 10.71 17.86 -22.57
C GLN A 108 11.15 18.39 -21.21
N SER A 109 10.40 19.30 -20.59
CA SER A 109 10.66 19.71 -19.21
C SER A 109 10.39 18.62 -18.17
N PHE A 110 9.65 17.57 -18.54
CA PHE A 110 9.46 16.36 -17.73
C PHE A 110 10.58 15.33 -17.92
N SER A 111 11.49 15.58 -18.85
CA SER A 111 12.62 14.70 -19.10
C SER A 111 13.79 14.95 -18.17
N LEU A 112 14.79 14.07 -18.26
CA LEU A 112 15.98 14.10 -17.43
C LEU A 112 16.80 15.40 -17.59
N ASN A 113 17.46 15.82 -16.53
CA ASN A 113 18.29 17.00 -16.54
C ASN A 113 19.47 16.88 -17.53
N GLY A 114 19.78 17.96 -18.25
CA GLY A 114 20.89 18.01 -19.18
C GLY A 114 20.60 17.43 -20.57
N GLN A 115 19.43 16.85 -20.81
CA GLN A 115 19.01 16.51 -22.19
C GLN A 115 18.85 17.78 -23.02
N GLN A 116 19.18 17.70 -24.31
CA GLN A 116 18.91 18.78 -25.25
C GLN A 116 17.40 19.00 -25.33
N ARG A 117 16.98 20.25 -25.22
CA ARG A 117 15.58 20.66 -25.29
C ARG A 117 15.34 21.51 -26.52
N ASP A 118 14.18 21.31 -27.09
CA ASP A 118 13.69 22.19 -28.14
C ASP A 118 13.45 23.60 -27.57
N PRO A 119 13.91 24.68 -28.22
CA PRO A 119 13.62 26.05 -27.82
C PRO A 119 12.12 26.35 -27.64
N GLU A 120 11.23 25.65 -28.37
CA GLU A 120 9.78 25.82 -28.27
C GLU A 120 9.14 25.00 -27.11
N THR A 121 9.92 24.28 -26.31
CA THR A 121 9.38 23.41 -25.24
C THR A 121 8.43 24.14 -24.29
N ILE A 122 8.71 25.42 -23.96
CA ILE A 122 7.85 26.19 -23.05
C ILE A 122 6.45 26.46 -23.63
N GLU A 123 6.34 26.58 -24.96
CA GLU A 123 5.06 26.80 -25.65
C GLU A 123 4.20 25.53 -25.72
N VAL A 124 4.81 24.35 -25.56
CA VAL A 124 4.10 23.06 -25.59
C VAL A 124 3.05 23.00 -24.50
N LEU A 125 3.38 23.48 -23.29
CA LEU A 125 2.44 23.50 -22.17
C LEU A 125 1.23 24.42 -22.46
N ASP A 126 1.48 25.60 -23.02
CA ASP A 126 0.41 26.53 -23.43
C ASP A 126 -0.47 25.92 -24.54
N LYS A 127 0.16 25.28 -25.54
CA LYS A 127 -0.56 24.60 -26.63
C LYS A 127 -1.44 23.49 -26.09
N ALA A 128 -0.94 22.67 -25.13
CA ALA A 128 -1.68 21.60 -24.50
C ALA A 128 -2.90 22.13 -23.69
N PHE A 129 -2.71 23.17 -22.91
CA PHE A 129 -3.80 23.78 -22.15
C PHE A 129 -4.86 24.41 -23.07
N ASN A 130 -4.46 25.06 -24.15
CA ASN A 130 -5.37 25.60 -25.16
C ASN A 130 -6.13 24.47 -25.90
N GLN A 131 -5.47 23.37 -26.26
CA GLN A 131 -6.10 22.18 -26.87
C GLN A 131 -7.20 21.61 -25.98
N MET A 132 -6.93 21.54 -24.68
CA MET A 132 -7.92 21.09 -23.69
C MET A 132 -9.01 22.13 -23.42
N GLY A 133 -8.86 23.38 -23.86
CA GLY A 133 -9.83 24.46 -23.70
C GLY A 133 -9.76 25.14 -22.31
N ILE A 134 -8.61 25.08 -21.67
CA ILE A 134 -8.38 25.80 -20.40
C ILE A 134 -8.31 27.30 -20.71
N LYS A 135 -9.13 28.10 -20.03
CA LYS A 135 -9.30 29.53 -20.23
C LYS A 135 -9.57 30.25 -18.90
N PRO A 136 -9.52 31.59 -18.83
CA PRO A 136 -9.69 32.31 -17.56
C PRO A 136 -10.94 32.00 -16.75
N THR A 137 -11.99 31.49 -17.41
CA THR A 137 -13.25 31.09 -16.74
C THR A 137 -13.26 29.61 -16.35
N SER A 138 -12.22 28.84 -16.63
CA SER A 138 -12.12 27.43 -16.24
C SER A 138 -11.96 27.30 -14.74
N ARG A 139 -12.43 26.16 -14.21
CA ARG A 139 -12.25 25.76 -12.81
C ARG A 139 -11.52 24.42 -12.82
N LEU A 140 -10.33 24.40 -12.23
CA LEU A 140 -9.42 23.27 -12.30
C LEU A 140 -9.39 22.50 -10.98
N GLY A 141 -9.55 21.18 -11.05
CA GLY A 141 -9.22 20.28 -9.97
C GLY A 141 -7.80 19.73 -10.16
N LEU A 142 -6.92 19.93 -9.19
CA LEU A 142 -5.55 19.46 -9.23
C LEU A 142 -5.43 18.21 -8.34
N ILE A 143 -4.81 17.17 -8.88
CA ILE A 143 -4.57 15.88 -8.20
C ILE A 143 -3.08 15.60 -8.27
N GLY A 144 -2.43 15.74 -7.13
CA GLY A 144 -1.09 15.25 -6.87
C GLY A 144 -1.17 13.91 -6.13
N TRP A 145 -0.47 13.79 -5.01
CA TRP A 145 -0.47 12.60 -4.17
C TRP A 145 -1.44 12.72 -2.98
N LYS A 146 -1.52 13.89 -2.33
CA LYS A 146 -2.29 14.11 -1.10
C LYS A 146 -3.24 15.29 -1.17
N TYR A 147 -4.28 15.22 -0.37
CA TYR A 147 -5.10 16.39 -0.03
C TYR A 147 -4.72 16.92 1.35
N PHE A 148 -5.12 18.17 1.62
CA PHE A 148 -4.89 18.83 2.89
C PHE A 148 -6.21 19.04 3.63
N ILE A 149 -6.15 19.15 4.95
CA ILE A 149 -7.33 19.31 5.81
C ILE A 149 -7.35 20.68 6.49
N PRO A 150 -8.52 21.15 6.99
CA PRO A 150 -8.64 22.46 7.64
C PRO A 150 -7.65 22.72 8.79
N ALA A 151 -7.20 21.66 9.46
CA ALA A 151 -6.21 21.75 10.54
C ALA A 151 -4.82 22.20 10.05
N GLU A 152 -4.51 22.02 8.76
CA GLU A 152 -3.21 22.38 8.16
C GLU A 152 -3.18 23.83 7.66
N GLY A 153 -4.33 24.49 7.54
CA GLY A 153 -4.39 25.91 7.16
C GLY A 153 -5.75 26.35 6.61
N LYS A 154 -6.00 27.67 6.64
CA LYS A 154 -7.27 28.23 6.15
C LYS A 154 -7.47 28.09 4.64
N THR A 155 -6.40 27.89 3.89
CA THR A 155 -6.39 27.73 2.42
C THR A 155 -6.03 26.32 1.99
N TYR A 156 -6.34 25.32 2.83
CA TYR A 156 -6.00 23.92 2.64
C TYR A 156 -6.44 23.36 1.27
N ASP A 157 -7.55 23.81 0.74
CA ASP A 157 -8.11 23.40 -0.55
C ASP A 157 -7.39 24.03 -1.78
N THR A 158 -6.49 25.00 -1.55
CA THR A 158 -5.60 25.60 -2.56
C THR A 158 -4.12 25.35 -2.25
N MET A 159 -3.82 24.39 -1.38
CA MET A 159 -2.47 23.86 -1.20
C MET A 159 -2.27 22.68 -2.16
N PHE A 160 -1.19 22.74 -2.95
CA PHE A 160 -0.92 21.75 -3.99
C PHE A 160 0.44 21.10 -3.79
N ASP A 161 0.51 19.80 -4.02
CA ASP A 161 1.74 18.99 -4.03
C ASP A 161 2.21 18.69 -5.47
N LEU A 162 2.01 19.63 -6.36
CA LEU A 162 2.51 19.62 -7.73
C LEU A 162 3.75 20.50 -7.87
N PRO A 163 4.61 20.30 -8.88
CA PRO A 163 5.72 21.21 -9.17
C PRO A 163 5.25 22.66 -9.29
N HIS A 164 5.98 23.56 -8.62
CA HIS A 164 5.60 24.99 -8.57
C HIS A 164 5.41 25.61 -9.95
N PHE A 165 6.27 25.28 -10.91
CA PHE A 165 6.18 25.85 -12.28
C PHE A 165 4.87 25.49 -12.99
N LEU A 166 4.27 24.31 -12.70
CA LEU A 166 2.97 23.93 -13.25
C LEU A 166 1.85 24.75 -12.61
N VAL A 167 1.88 24.89 -11.28
CA VAL A 167 0.89 25.68 -10.55
C VAL A 167 0.93 27.13 -10.97
N GLU A 168 2.14 27.73 -11.04
CA GLU A 168 2.36 29.09 -11.51
C GLU A 168 1.84 29.31 -12.93
N LYS A 169 2.10 28.36 -13.83
CA LYS A 169 1.62 28.44 -15.21
C LYS A 169 0.09 28.40 -15.30
N LEU A 170 -0.55 27.55 -14.52
CA LEU A 170 -2.02 27.47 -14.44
C LEU A 170 -2.59 28.72 -13.79
N GLU A 171 -1.94 29.30 -12.77
CA GLU A 171 -2.37 30.53 -12.09
C GLU A 171 -2.36 31.74 -13.02
N GLN A 172 -1.44 31.80 -13.98
CA GLN A 172 -1.42 32.82 -15.03
C GLN A 172 -2.67 32.79 -15.90
N ILE A 173 -3.35 31.64 -16.00
CA ILE A 173 -4.56 31.49 -16.83
C ILE A 173 -5.84 31.68 -16.01
N VAL A 174 -5.98 30.93 -14.88
CA VAL A 174 -7.26 30.84 -14.15
C VAL A 174 -7.26 31.54 -12.78
N THR A 175 -6.15 32.06 -12.31
CA THR A 175 -5.87 32.54 -10.96
C THR A 175 -6.01 31.43 -9.89
N LEU A 176 -5.46 31.65 -8.70
CA LEU A 176 -5.54 30.69 -7.59
C LEU A 176 -6.99 30.31 -7.22
N LYS A 177 -7.92 31.28 -7.29
CA LYS A 177 -9.36 31.03 -7.01
C LYS A 177 -10.05 30.09 -8.01
N GLY A 178 -9.46 29.91 -9.19
CA GLY A 178 -9.94 28.98 -10.19
C GLY A 178 -9.41 27.56 -10.02
N MET A 179 -8.57 27.29 -9.02
CA MET A 179 -7.96 26.01 -8.75
C MET A 179 -8.36 25.45 -7.39
N LYS A 180 -8.50 24.13 -7.29
CA LYS A 180 -8.80 23.41 -6.06
C LYS A 180 -8.02 22.11 -6.01
N ASN A 181 -7.41 21.77 -4.87
CA ASN A 181 -6.87 20.44 -4.64
C ASN A 181 -8.03 19.46 -4.48
N VAL A 182 -8.06 18.42 -5.28
CA VAL A 182 -9.09 17.37 -5.27
C VAL A 182 -8.48 15.97 -5.25
N ALA A 183 -7.29 15.80 -4.69
CA ALA A 183 -6.70 14.49 -4.49
C ALA A 183 -7.58 13.58 -3.60
N SER A 184 -8.48 14.17 -2.79
CA SER A 184 -9.53 13.46 -2.07
C SER A 184 -10.43 12.61 -2.98
N PHE A 185 -10.62 12.98 -4.25
CA PHE A 185 -11.37 12.15 -5.22
C PHE A 185 -10.74 10.77 -5.40
N MET A 186 -9.47 10.63 -5.10
CA MET A 186 -8.73 9.38 -5.22
C MET A 186 -8.65 8.60 -3.90
N VAL A 187 -8.42 9.29 -2.78
CA VAL A 187 -7.98 8.66 -1.53
C VAL A 187 -8.84 8.95 -0.30
N ASP A 188 -9.90 9.76 -0.41
CA ASP A 188 -10.81 9.97 0.72
C ASP A 188 -11.49 8.64 1.11
N PRO A 189 -11.48 8.25 2.41
CA PRO A 189 -11.98 6.94 2.83
C PRO A 189 -13.47 6.73 2.56
N SER A 190 -14.27 7.78 2.41
CA SER A 190 -15.71 7.67 2.20
C SER A 190 -16.12 7.57 0.73
N PHE A 191 -15.42 8.21 -0.18
CA PHE A 191 -15.80 8.28 -1.60
C PHE A 191 -14.64 8.18 -2.60
N GLY A 192 -13.39 8.15 -2.13
CA GLY A 192 -12.21 8.09 -2.99
C GLY A 192 -12.23 6.87 -3.90
N LEU A 193 -11.92 7.08 -5.18
CA LEU A 193 -12.04 6.05 -6.22
C LEU A 193 -11.05 4.89 -6.03
N ARG A 194 -9.91 5.12 -5.36
CA ARG A 194 -8.89 4.11 -5.07
C ARG A 194 -9.03 3.47 -3.70
N THR A 195 -10.08 3.78 -2.96
CA THR A 195 -10.31 3.21 -1.63
C THR A 195 -11.17 1.94 -1.63
N THR A 196 -11.75 1.60 -2.78
CA THR A 196 -12.46 0.33 -2.98
C THR A 196 -12.08 -0.28 -4.32
N LEU A 197 -11.82 -1.56 -4.32
CA LEU A 197 -11.33 -2.35 -5.45
C LEU A 197 -12.46 -3.16 -6.07
N ASP A 198 -12.36 -3.39 -7.37
CA ASP A 198 -13.14 -4.37 -8.07
C ASP A 198 -12.50 -5.77 -8.01
N VAL A 199 -13.14 -6.76 -8.64
CA VAL A 199 -12.70 -8.16 -8.66
C VAL A 199 -11.29 -8.30 -9.27
N ASP A 200 -10.98 -7.52 -10.31
CA ASP A 200 -9.70 -7.61 -11.02
C ASP A 200 -8.57 -6.99 -10.22
N GLU A 201 -8.85 -5.87 -9.57
CA GLU A 201 -7.89 -5.22 -8.67
C GLU A 201 -7.59 -6.10 -7.44
N ILE A 202 -8.61 -6.73 -6.83
CA ILE A 202 -8.41 -7.68 -5.73
C ILE A 202 -7.52 -8.84 -6.17
N ALA A 203 -7.67 -9.35 -7.41
CA ALA A 203 -6.83 -10.43 -7.92
C ALA A 203 -5.36 -10.01 -8.08
N VAL A 204 -5.10 -8.75 -8.48
CA VAL A 204 -3.74 -8.20 -8.56
C VAL A 204 -3.11 -8.12 -7.17
N LEU A 205 -3.84 -7.58 -6.18
CA LEU A 205 -3.33 -7.45 -4.82
C LEU A 205 -3.12 -8.84 -4.17
N GLU A 206 -4.01 -9.79 -4.42
CA GLU A 206 -3.86 -11.17 -3.94
C GLU A 206 -2.62 -11.84 -4.52
N LEU A 207 -2.38 -11.69 -5.82
CA LEU A 207 -1.18 -12.21 -6.48
C LEU A 207 0.08 -11.56 -5.90
N ALA A 208 0.08 -10.23 -5.74
CA ALA A 208 1.19 -9.48 -5.16
C ALA A 208 1.47 -9.93 -3.72
N GLY A 209 0.43 -10.07 -2.88
CA GLY A 209 0.56 -10.57 -1.51
C GLY A 209 1.08 -12.00 -1.43
N THR A 210 0.64 -12.86 -2.34
CA THR A 210 1.15 -14.22 -2.47
C THR A 210 2.65 -14.23 -2.78
N LYS A 211 3.08 -13.51 -3.81
CA LYS A 211 4.51 -13.44 -4.20
C LYS A 211 5.37 -12.83 -3.10
N THR A 212 4.92 -11.71 -2.53
CA THR A 212 5.60 -11.01 -1.45
C THR A 212 5.82 -11.91 -0.23
N SER A 213 4.77 -12.56 0.25
CA SER A 213 4.84 -13.42 1.44
C SER A 213 5.73 -14.65 1.24
N ARG A 214 5.74 -15.22 0.04
CA ARG A 214 6.65 -16.33 -0.31
C ARG A 214 8.11 -15.88 -0.36
N SER A 215 8.39 -14.69 -0.88
CA SER A 215 9.73 -14.10 -0.83
C SER A 215 10.21 -13.86 0.60
N VAL A 216 9.34 -13.32 1.47
CA VAL A 216 9.66 -13.13 2.89
C VAL A 216 9.89 -14.47 3.59
N LEU A 217 9.05 -15.47 3.35
CA LEU A 217 9.23 -16.81 3.93
C LEU A 217 10.54 -17.46 3.45
N ASN A 218 10.87 -17.33 2.15
CA ASN A 218 12.13 -17.83 1.60
C ASN A 218 13.35 -17.15 2.25
N PHE A 219 13.28 -15.82 2.43
CA PHE A 219 14.27 -15.07 3.18
C PHE A 219 14.47 -15.65 4.59
N LEU A 220 13.38 -15.77 5.36
CA LEU A 220 13.43 -16.27 6.74
C LEU A 220 14.02 -17.69 6.82
N SER A 221 13.66 -18.57 5.88
CA SER A 221 14.08 -19.97 5.86
C SER A 221 15.58 -20.17 5.58
N LYS A 222 16.23 -19.19 4.95
CA LYS A 222 17.65 -19.25 4.57
C LYS A 222 18.58 -18.53 5.55
N LEU A 223 18.03 -17.86 6.56
CA LEU A 223 18.82 -17.14 7.55
C LEU A 223 19.77 -18.06 8.32
N LYS A 224 20.98 -17.57 8.56
CA LYS A 224 21.99 -18.23 9.40
C LYS A 224 22.89 -17.19 10.06
N PRO A 225 23.43 -17.48 11.26
CA PRO A 225 24.37 -16.56 11.93
C PRO A 225 25.54 -16.21 11.03
N GLY A 226 25.96 -14.95 11.08
CA GLY A 226 27.09 -14.42 10.32
C GLY A 226 26.74 -13.85 8.94
N VAL A 227 25.55 -14.09 8.39
CA VAL A 227 25.09 -13.44 7.15
C VAL A 227 24.87 -11.95 7.40
N SER A 228 25.28 -11.09 6.49
CA SER A 228 24.99 -9.65 6.55
C SER A 228 23.58 -9.34 6.04
N GLU A 229 23.03 -8.18 6.41
CA GLU A 229 21.71 -7.72 5.92
C GLU A 229 21.66 -7.69 4.38
N ILE A 230 22.73 -7.15 3.75
CA ILE A 230 22.80 -7.06 2.29
C ILE A 230 22.91 -8.44 1.61
N GLU A 231 23.66 -9.39 2.19
CA GLU A 231 23.69 -10.76 1.68
C GLU A 231 22.32 -11.45 1.87
N ALA A 232 21.71 -11.28 3.05
CA ALA A 232 20.42 -11.87 3.37
C ALA A 232 19.31 -11.33 2.45
N SER A 233 19.36 -10.06 2.05
CA SER A 233 18.35 -9.48 1.13
C SER A 233 18.27 -10.22 -0.20
N SER A 234 19.36 -10.90 -0.64
CA SER A 234 19.34 -11.74 -1.84
C SER A 234 18.42 -12.97 -1.69
N TYR A 235 18.12 -13.38 -0.46
CA TYR A 235 17.22 -14.51 -0.17
C TYR A 235 15.75 -14.19 -0.43
N LEU A 236 15.40 -12.91 -0.63
CA LEU A 236 14.08 -12.51 -1.12
C LEU A 236 13.81 -13.00 -2.55
N GLU A 237 14.87 -13.31 -3.32
CA GLU A 237 14.79 -13.79 -4.70
C GLU A 237 13.88 -12.91 -5.56
N ILE A 238 14.12 -11.60 -5.53
CA ILE A 238 13.36 -10.59 -6.26
C ILE A 238 13.42 -10.88 -7.77
N ASP A 239 12.27 -10.88 -8.43
CA ASP A 239 12.19 -10.98 -9.90
C ASP A 239 12.04 -9.59 -10.56
N GLY A 240 11.63 -9.55 -11.84
CA GLY A 240 11.52 -8.32 -12.62
C GLY A 240 10.29 -7.47 -12.33
N ASP A 241 9.40 -7.87 -11.42
CA ASP A 241 8.24 -7.07 -11.05
C ASP A 241 8.62 -5.81 -10.26
N PRO A 242 7.91 -4.70 -10.42
CA PRO A 242 8.16 -3.48 -9.66
C PRO A 242 7.89 -3.69 -8.16
N LEU A 243 8.74 -3.07 -7.35
CA LEU A 243 8.59 -3.07 -5.89
C LEU A 243 7.69 -1.92 -5.44
N ILE A 244 7.06 -2.09 -4.29
CA ILE A 244 6.30 -1.03 -3.63
C ILE A 244 7.23 -0.06 -2.90
N ALA A 245 8.31 -0.60 -2.33
CA ALA A 245 9.40 0.13 -1.69
C ALA A 245 10.69 -0.68 -1.81
N HIS A 246 11.85 -0.08 -1.45
CA HIS A 246 13.08 -0.86 -1.33
C HIS A 246 12.98 -1.87 -0.17
N PRO A 247 13.65 -3.03 -0.24
CA PRO A 247 13.66 -3.99 0.86
C PRO A 247 14.24 -3.39 2.13
N VAL A 248 13.59 -3.63 3.26
CA VAL A 248 14.06 -3.27 4.59
C VAL A 248 14.51 -4.55 5.30
N VAL A 249 15.78 -4.65 5.64
CA VAL A 249 16.34 -5.78 6.41
C VAL A 249 17.23 -5.22 7.51
N ASN A 250 16.94 -5.58 8.76
CA ASN A 250 17.67 -5.08 9.92
C ASN A 250 17.98 -6.21 10.91
N PHE A 251 19.24 -6.36 11.28
CA PHE A 251 19.75 -7.31 12.26
C PHE A 251 20.35 -6.59 13.45
N THR A 252 19.51 -6.05 14.33
CA THR A 252 19.98 -5.30 15.48
C THR A 252 19.45 -5.88 16.79
N ALA A 253 20.21 -5.72 17.88
CA ALA A 253 19.76 -6.09 19.22
C ALA A 253 18.55 -5.22 19.68
N GLU A 254 18.36 -4.08 19.07
CA GLU A 254 17.40 -3.05 19.44
C GLU A 254 16.11 -3.06 18.58
N GLY A 255 16.02 -3.95 17.59
CA GLY A 255 14.87 -4.08 16.72
C GLY A 255 14.87 -3.06 15.57
N ILE A 256 13.68 -2.59 15.15
CA ILE A 256 13.45 -1.79 13.94
C ILE A 256 13.81 -0.30 14.06
N ARG A 257 14.72 0.09 14.94
CA ARG A 257 15.06 1.51 15.16
C ARG A 257 15.61 2.23 13.93
N GLN A 258 16.13 1.50 12.95
CA GLN A 258 16.60 2.09 11.69
C GLN A 258 15.47 2.43 10.72
N GLY A 259 14.24 2.01 11.01
CA GLY A 259 13.06 2.29 10.19
C GLY A 259 13.23 1.81 8.75
N LEU A 260 13.18 2.74 7.79
CA LEU A 260 13.25 2.47 6.36
C LEU A 260 14.68 2.34 5.80
N ALA A 261 15.70 2.15 6.64
CA ALA A 261 17.07 2.01 6.17
C ALA A 261 17.25 0.80 5.24
N SER A 262 18.01 1.00 4.17
CA SER A 262 18.41 -0.08 3.28
C SER A 262 19.29 -1.11 3.99
N PRO A 263 19.29 -2.40 3.57
CA PRO A 263 20.15 -3.42 4.11
C PRO A 263 21.62 -2.99 4.10
N GLY A 264 22.34 -3.22 5.20
CA GLY A 264 23.73 -2.84 5.38
C GLY A 264 24.64 -4.04 5.64
N SER A 265 25.75 -3.76 6.31
CA SER A 265 26.79 -4.75 6.63
C SER A 265 26.63 -5.42 7.99
N HIS A 266 25.61 -5.05 8.78
CA HIS A 266 25.35 -5.71 10.06
C HIS A 266 25.10 -7.20 9.86
N LYS A 267 25.67 -8.01 10.73
CA LYS A 267 25.60 -9.47 10.63
C LYS A 267 24.59 -10.02 11.61
N LEU A 268 23.76 -10.94 11.14
CA LEU A 268 22.85 -11.69 11.99
C LEU A 268 23.63 -12.45 13.06
N GLN A 269 23.29 -12.24 14.30
CA GLN A 269 23.87 -12.96 15.42
C GLN A 269 22.79 -13.83 16.10
N LEU A 270 23.25 -14.87 16.80
CA LEU A 270 22.36 -15.60 17.67
C LEU A 270 21.87 -14.67 18.79
N ASP A 271 20.62 -14.80 19.17
CA ASP A 271 19.96 -13.99 20.18
C ASP A 271 19.77 -12.50 19.80
N SER A 272 19.83 -12.18 18.48
CA SER A 272 19.53 -10.84 17.96
C SER A 272 18.11 -10.76 17.37
N VAL A 273 17.64 -9.52 17.18
CA VAL A 273 16.39 -9.27 16.45
C VAL A 273 16.65 -9.34 14.94
N CYS A 274 15.74 -9.99 14.24
CA CYS A 274 15.66 -9.99 12.79
C CYS A 274 14.35 -9.31 12.37
N ASN A 275 14.48 -8.30 11.49
CA ASN A 275 13.35 -7.64 10.87
C ASN A 275 13.49 -7.68 9.35
N VAL A 276 12.43 -7.98 8.65
CA VAL A 276 12.30 -7.89 7.19
C VAL A 276 10.97 -7.24 6.83
N GLY A 277 11.03 -6.21 5.99
CA GLY A 277 9.89 -5.61 5.29
C GLY A 277 10.16 -5.63 3.79
N PHE A 278 9.24 -6.20 3.04
CA PHE A 278 9.37 -6.36 1.59
C PHE A 278 8.01 -6.36 0.91
N GLY A 279 7.93 -5.77 -0.29
CA GLY A 279 6.72 -5.83 -1.09
C GLY A 279 6.96 -5.63 -2.58
N TYR A 280 6.30 -6.46 -3.39
CA TYR A 280 6.00 -6.11 -4.76
C TYR A 280 4.92 -5.03 -4.79
N ARG A 281 4.82 -4.26 -5.87
CA ARG A 281 3.76 -3.24 -6.05
C ARG A 281 2.40 -3.83 -5.65
N SER A 282 1.60 -3.06 -4.92
CA SER A 282 0.28 -3.45 -4.37
C SER A 282 0.32 -4.45 -3.22
N SER A 283 1.47 -4.66 -2.57
CA SER A 283 1.60 -5.50 -1.38
C SER A 283 2.80 -5.12 -0.54
N MET A 284 2.66 -5.22 0.77
CA MET A 284 3.75 -5.18 1.72
C MET A 284 3.56 -6.30 2.76
N VAL A 285 4.66 -6.95 3.16
CA VAL A 285 4.69 -7.95 4.23
C VAL A 285 5.90 -7.67 5.11
N ALA A 286 5.67 -7.52 6.40
CA ALA A 286 6.76 -7.37 7.36
C ALA A 286 6.72 -8.45 8.44
N ARG A 287 7.91 -8.86 8.89
CA ARG A 287 8.08 -9.82 9.98
C ARG A 287 9.26 -9.43 10.86
N THR A 288 8.99 -9.32 12.14
CA THR A 288 10.02 -9.16 13.17
C THR A 288 9.95 -10.30 14.18
N GLY A 289 11.11 -10.78 14.60
CA GLY A 289 11.24 -11.82 15.62
C GLY A 289 12.66 -11.95 16.13
N LEU A 290 12.87 -12.82 17.12
CA LEU A 290 14.16 -13.12 17.69
C LEU A 290 14.82 -14.31 16.97
N TYR A 291 16.04 -14.11 16.48
CA TYR A 291 16.81 -15.20 15.91
C TYR A 291 17.54 -15.96 17.01
N THR A 292 16.83 -16.88 17.66
CA THR A 292 17.35 -17.66 18.80
C THR A 292 16.93 -19.12 18.73
N SER A 293 17.77 -20.00 19.25
CA SER A 293 17.47 -21.41 19.52
C SER A 293 17.13 -21.70 20.98
N ASP A 294 17.21 -20.70 21.86
CA ASP A 294 16.96 -20.83 23.30
C ASP A 294 15.94 -19.79 23.76
N SER A 295 14.68 -20.11 23.59
CA SER A 295 13.56 -19.24 23.98
C SER A 295 13.48 -18.95 25.47
N ALA A 296 14.04 -19.82 26.32
CA ALA A 296 14.00 -19.66 27.77
C ALA A 296 14.73 -18.38 28.25
N LYS A 297 15.74 -17.93 27.52
CA LYS A 297 16.45 -16.67 27.77
C LYS A 297 15.56 -15.43 27.65
N PHE A 298 14.48 -15.51 26.87
CA PHE A 298 13.66 -14.38 26.48
C PHE A 298 12.28 -14.37 27.15
N LYS A 299 12.19 -14.94 28.35
CA LYS A 299 10.92 -14.97 29.09
C LYS A 299 10.30 -13.59 29.28
N LYS A 300 11.11 -12.57 29.60
CA LYS A 300 10.62 -11.18 29.70
C LYS A 300 10.05 -10.68 28.39
N VAL A 301 10.74 -10.89 27.27
CA VAL A 301 10.28 -10.49 25.95
C VAL A 301 8.99 -11.24 25.57
N TRP A 302 8.91 -12.52 25.89
CA TRP A 302 7.71 -13.31 25.70
C TRP A 302 6.50 -12.72 26.45
N ASP A 303 6.65 -12.49 27.77
CA ASP A 303 5.55 -12.07 28.63
C ASP A 303 5.13 -10.61 28.38
N GLU A 304 6.11 -9.69 28.20
CA GLU A 304 5.86 -8.25 28.15
C GLU A 304 5.72 -7.68 26.73
N LEU A 305 6.11 -8.44 25.69
CA LEU A 305 6.05 -7.97 24.30
C LEU A 305 5.31 -8.95 23.39
N LEU A 306 5.81 -10.19 23.22
CA LEU A 306 5.30 -11.08 22.16
C LEU A 306 3.85 -11.48 22.41
N VAL A 307 3.49 -11.88 23.62
CA VAL A 307 2.13 -12.28 23.98
C VAL A 307 1.13 -11.13 23.83
N PRO A 308 1.32 -9.94 24.44
CA PRO A 308 0.37 -8.84 24.27
C PRO A 308 0.35 -8.30 22.84
N TYR A 309 1.48 -8.26 22.12
CA TYR A 309 1.51 -7.85 20.72
C TYR A 309 0.70 -8.80 19.82
N PHE A 310 0.91 -10.12 19.95
CA PHE A 310 0.11 -11.09 19.16
C PHE A 310 -1.37 -11.03 19.52
N ARG A 311 -1.71 -10.83 20.81
CA ARG A 311 -3.10 -10.61 21.23
C ARG A 311 -3.71 -9.38 20.56
N MET A 312 -2.95 -8.30 20.42
CA MET A 312 -3.37 -7.09 19.69
C MET A 312 -3.70 -7.41 18.23
N MET A 313 -2.81 -8.16 17.53
CA MET A 313 -3.04 -8.61 16.17
C MET A 313 -4.31 -9.46 16.04
N VAL A 314 -4.53 -10.40 16.96
CA VAL A 314 -5.75 -11.24 16.96
C VAL A 314 -7.00 -10.37 17.11
N ILE A 315 -7.01 -9.45 18.09
CA ILE A 315 -8.13 -8.52 18.30
C ILE A 315 -8.41 -7.71 17.04
N TRP A 316 -7.37 -7.22 16.38
CA TRP A 316 -7.48 -6.47 15.13
C TRP A 316 -8.17 -7.30 14.04
N TYR A 317 -7.67 -8.51 13.74
CA TYR A 317 -8.25 -9.40 12.73
C TYR A 317 -9.69 -9.84 13.02
N GLU A 318 -10.01 -10.11 14.28
CA GLU A 318 -11.36 -10.53 14.68
C GLU A 318 -12.37 -9.37 14.71
N THR A 319 -11.89 -8.13 14.79
CA THR A 319 -12.76 -6.94 14.84
C THR A 319 -13.13 -6.45 13.47
N ILE A 320 -12.17 -6.35 12.55
CA ILE A 320 -12.41 -5.77 11.22
C ILE A 320 -13.56 -6.46 10.49
N GLY A 321 -14.22 -5.70 9.62
CA GLY A 321 -15.32 -6.19 8.79
C GLY A 321 -16.11 -5.05 8.19
N ILE A 322 -16.95 -5.35 7.21
CA ILE A 322 -17.80 -4.37 6.54
C ILE A 322 -18.73 -3.72 7.57
N GLY A 323 -18.76 -2.39 7.59
CA GLY A 323 -19.58 -1.59 8.52
C GLY A 323 -18.91 -1.32 9.88
N VAL A 324 -17.76 -1.94 10.18
CA VAL A 324 -16.98 -1.63 11.39
C VAL A 324 -16.17 -0.36 11.14
N THR A 325 -16.10 0.56 12.10
CA THR A 325 -15.25 1.75 11.99
C THR A 325 -13.83 1.46 12.45
N GLY A 326 -12.83 2.15 11.90
CA GLY A 326 -11.46 2.06 12.37
C GLY A 326 -11.32 2.42 13.84
N LYS A 327 -12.07 3.44 14.31
CA LYS A 327 -12.20 3.80 15.73
C LYS A 327 -12.62 2.61 16.59
N THR A 328 -13.62 1.83 16.18
CA THR A 328 -14.07 0.63 16.91
C THR A 328 -12.93 -0.39 17.08
N VAL A 329 -12.08 -0.55 16.07
CA VAL A 329 -10.91 -1.44 16.14
C VAL A 329 -9.91 -0.93 17.17
N VAL A 330 -9.54 0.35 17.10
CA VAL A 330 -8.60 0.99 18.03
C VAL A 330 -9.11 0.96 19.47
N GLU A 331 -10.37 1.32 19.71
CA GLU A 331 -10.99 1.29 21.02
C GLU A 331 -11.04 -0.13 21.62
N ARG A 332 -11.31 -1.15 20.79
CA ARG A 332 -11.29 -2.53 21.26
C ARG A 332 -9.89 -2.97 21.64
N ILE A 333 -8.88 -2.65 20.85
CA ILE A 333 -7.48 -2.93 21.16
C ILE A 333 -7.11 -2.28 22.50
N LYS A 334 -7.31 -0.98 22.67
CA LYS A 334 -6.99 -0.25 23.91
C LYS A 334 -7.69 -0.79 25.13
N ARG A 335 -8.96 -1.17 24.99
CA ARG A 335 -9.72 -1.77 26.09
C ARG A 335 -9.20 -3.14 26.53
N GLU A 336 -8.79 -3.98 25.57
CA GLU A 336 -8.39 -5.36 25.84
C GLU A 336 -6.86 -5.53 26.02
N ILE A 337 -6.07 -4.49 25.69
CA ILE A 337 -4.62 -4.39 25.87
C ILE A 337 -4.32 -3.13 26.68
N PRO A 338 -4.37 -3.20 28.01
CA PRO A 338 -4.13 -2.03 28.87
C PRO A 338 -2.74 -1.40 28.67
N GLU A 339 -1.78 -2.19 28.18
CA GLU A 339 -0.41 -1.77 27.91
C GLU A 339 -0.24 -1.06 26.55
N PHE A 340 -1.30 -0.89 25.75
CA PHE A 340 -1.24 -0.37 24.38
C PHE A 340 -0.41 0.90 24.27
N ASP A 341 -0.63 1.88 25.14
CA ASP A 341 0.09 3.16 25.07
C ASP A 341 1.60 3.00 25.37
N SER A 342 2.01 1.94 26.09
CA SER A 342 3.42 1.65 26.41
C SER A 342 4.17 0.97 25.27
N PHE A 343 3.46 0.47 24.24
CA PHE A 343 4.10 -0.12 23.06
C PHE A 343 4.73 0.91 22.13
N GLY A 344 4.51 2.22 22.33
CA GLY A 344 5.10 3.26 21.50
C GLY A 344 4.69 3.12 20.03
N ILE A 345 3.42 2.81 19.79
CA ILE A 345 2.87 2.68 18.43
C ILE A 345 2.79 4.08 17.83
N GLY A 346 3.63 4.35 16.84
CA GLY A 346 3.79 5.67 16.25
C GLY A 346 2.93 5.92 15.01
N LEU A 347 2.33 4.87 14.43
CA LEU A 347 1.45 4.93 13.26
C LEU A 347 0.07 4.39 13.61
N ASN A 348 -0.91 4.70 12.79
CA ASN A 348 -2.23 4.08 12.90
C ASN A 348 -2.11 2.56 12.74
N PRO A 349 -2.82 1.76 13.56
CA PRO A 349 -2.72 0.31 13.48
C PRO A 349 -3.44 -0.26 12.26
N GLY A 350 -2.93 0.04 11.08
CA GLY A 350 -3.44 -0.34 9.78
C GLY A 350 -3.80 0.84 8.88
N HIS A 351 -3.82 0.58 7.58
CA HIS A 351 -4.14 1.57 6.54
C HIS A 351 -4.69 0.87 5.29
N LEU A 352 -5.24 1.66 4.36
CA LEU A 352 -5.63 1.16 3.04
C LEU A 352 -4.43 1.14 2.11
N ILE A 353 -4.38 0.13 1.24
CA ILE A 353 -3.35 -0.07 0.22
C ILE A 353 -3.98 -0.13 -1.17
N HIS A 354 -3.21 0.32 -2.16
CA HIS A 354 -3.53 0.13 -3.57
C HIS A 354 -2.23 -0.12 -4.37
N ASN A 355 -1.93 0.69 -5.42
CA ASN A 355 -0.65 0.63 -6.14
C ASN A 355 0.51 1.27 -5.38
N ASP A 356 0.21 2.18 -4.48
CA ASP A 356 1.08 2.74 -3.45
C ASP A 356 0.84 2.02 -2.12
N GLU A 357 1.83 1.98 -1.28
CA GLU A 357 1.81 1.26 -0.01
C GLU A 357 0.76 1.87 0.93
N TRP A 358 0.70 3.20 1.01
CA TRP A 358 -0.22 3.92 1.89
C TRP A 358 -1.17 4.81 1.09
N THR A 359 -2.42 4.38 0.95
CA THR A 359 -3.46 5.19 0.28
C THR A 359 -4.08 6.19 1.26
N THR A 360 -4.58 5.70 2.40
CA THR A 360 -5.14 6.47 3.52
C THR A 360 -5.33 5.55 4.72
N SER A 361 -5.55 6.10 5.91
CA SER A 361 -5.91 5.29 7.08
C SER A 361 -7.16 5.82 7.76
N VAL A 362 -7.99 4.90 8.23
CA VAL A 362 -9.18 5.14 9.05
C VAL A 362 -9.04 4.62 10.47
N PHE A 363 -7.89 4.02 10.82
CA PHE A 363 -7.66 3.40 12.13
C PHE A 363 -7.15 4.44 13.14
N THR A 364 -8.01 5.40 13.48
CA THR A 364 -7.74 6.45 14.46
C THR A 364 -8.75 6.40 15.60
N GLU A 365 -8.51 7.15 16.68
CA GLU A 365 -9.45 7.28 17.80
C GLU A 365 -10.68 8.14 17.46
N THR A 366 -10.66 8.86 16.35
CA THR A 366 -11.68 9.85 15.99
C THR A 366 -12.45 9.51 14.73
N ASP A 367 -11.93 8.64 13.86
CA ASP A 367 -12.56 8.34 12.57
C ASP A 367 -13.75 7.39 12.70
N ASP A 368 -14.93 7.89 12.38
CA ASP A 368 -16.19 7.14 12.37
C ASP A 368 -16.53 6.55 10.99
N PHE A 369 -15.59 6.57 10.03
CA PHE A 369 -15.83 5.98 8.71
C PHE A 369 -15.92 4.46 8.81
N PRO A 370 -17.02 3.86 8.32
CA PRO A 370 -17.15 2.41 8.27
C PRO A 370 -16.26 1.82 7.18
N LEU A 371 -15.61 0.72 7.49
CA LEU A 371 -14.95 -0.11 6.49
C LEU A 371 -15.97 -0.60 5.46
N ARG A 372 -15.62 -0.53 4.18
CA ARG A 372 -16.55 -0.78 3.08
C ARG A 372 -16.18 -2.03 2.28
N ASN A 373 -17.16 -2.56 1.58
CA ASN A 373 -16.96 -3.62 0.59
C ASN A 373 -15.94 -3.17 -0.48
N GLY A 374 -14.98 -4.02 -0.81
CA GLY A 374 -13.90 -3.75 -1.75
C GLY A 374 -12.68 -3.04 -1.15
N MET A 375 -12.67 -2.63 0.12
CA MET A 375 -11.48 -2.05 0.73
C MET A 375 -10.35 -3.08 0.87
N ALA A 376 -9.15 -2.72 0.40
CA ALA A 376 -7.92 -3.45 0.70
C ALA A 376 -7.17 -2.75 1.84
N ILE A 377 -6.72 -3.54 2.81
CA ILE A 377 -6.22 -3.05 4.09
C ILE A 377 -4.93 -3.80 4.45
N GLN A 378 -3.93 -3.06 4.94
CA GLN A 378 -2.77 -3.62 5.62
C GLN A 378 -3.04 -3.66 7.13
N SER A 379 -2.79 -4.83 7.74
CA SER A 379 -2.73 -4.96 9.19
C SER A 379 -1.33 -4.53 9.63
N ASP A 380 -1.06 -3.24 9.65
CA ASP A 380 0.26 -2.69 9.95
C ASP A 380 0.30 -2.18 11.40
N ILE A 381 1.04 -2.87 12.27
CA ILE A 381 1.23 -2.45 13.66
C ILE A 381 2.71 -2.46 14.00
N ILE A 382 3.29 -1.26 14.13
CA ILE A 382 4.69 -1.06 14.50
C ILE A 382 4.78 -0.68 15.98
N ALA A 383 5.35 -1.56 16.79
CA ALA A 383 5.57 -1.33 18.20
C ALA A 383 7.06 -1.07 18.50
N ALA A 384 7.35 -0.03 19.28
CA ALA A 384 8.69 0.36 19.68
C ALA A 384 8.75 0.63 21.21
N PRO A 385 8.48 -0.36 22.07
CA PRO A 385 8.43 -0.17 23.50
C PRO A 385 9.82 0.14 24.09
N VAL A 386 9.85 0.92 25.16
CA VAL A 386 11.11 1.27 25.84
C VAL A 386 11.69 0.06 26.56
N GLY A 387 12.94 -0.28 26.29
CA GLY A 387 13.66 -1.38 26.95
C GLY A 387 13.31 -2.79 26.50
N LEU A 388 12.55 -2.91 25.42
CA LEU A 388 12.24 -4.15 24.72
C LEU A 388 12.53 -3.99 23.21
N PRO A 389 12.68 -5.10 22.46
CA PRO A 389 12.79 -5.03 20.99
C PRO A 389 11.59 -4.35 20.35
N GLY A 390 11.80 -3.72 19.19
CA GLY A 390 10.68 -3.33 18.30
C GLY A 390 10.02 -4.57 17.68
N MET A 391 8.75 -4.41 17.31
CA MET A 391 7.97 -5.45 16.61
C MET A 391 7.24 -4.83 15.43
N HIS A 392 7.22 -5.56 14.33
CA HIS A 392 6.47 -5.20 13.13
C HIS A 392 5.94 -6.45 12.44
N LEU A 393 4.63 -6.59 12.39
CA LEU A 393 3.94 -7.55 11.54
C LEU A 393 3.00 -6.79 10.62
N GLU A 394 3.09 -7.09 9.34
CA GLU A 394 2.27 -6.49 8.32
C GLU A 394 1.84 -7.52 7.28
N ASP A 395 0.55 -7.51 6.94
CA ASP A 395 -0.07 -8.36 5.92
C ASP A 395 -1.27 -7.67 5.29
N GLY A 396 -1.43 -7.83 3.97
CA GLY A 396 -2.57 -7.32 3.22
C GLY A 396 -3.78 -8.25 3.21
N LEU A 397 -4.97 -7.66 3.13
CA LEU A 397 -6.25 -8.35 2.95
C LEU A 397 -7.27 -7.47 2.23
N ALA A 398 -8.37 -8.04 1.76
CA ALA A 398 -9.54 -7.25 1.34
C ALA A 398 -10.79 -7.61 2.15
N LEU A 399 -11.73 -6.67 2.17
CA LEU A 399 -13.09 -6.91 2.65
C LEU A 399 -14.03 -7.09 1.46
N ALA A 400 -14.73 -8.22 1.39
CA ALA A 400 -15.61 -8.56 0.29
C ALA A 400 -16.95 -9.11 0.81
N ASP A 401 -18.06 -8.51 0.41
CA ASP A 401 -19.39 -9.04 0.67
C ASP A 401 -19.65 -10.36 -0.09
N SER A 402 -20.78 -10.96 0.12
CA SER A 402 -21.12 -12.25 -0.50
C SER A 402 -21.14 -12.21 -2.03
N GLN A 403 -21.57 -11.08 -2.63
CA GLN A 403 -21.62 -10.94 -4.07
C GLN A 403 -20.22 -10.77 -4.67
N LEU A 404 -19.38 -9.93 -4.06
CA LEU A 404 -18.00 -9.70 -4.50
C LEU A 404 -17.17 -10.99 -4.38
N ARG A 405 -17.36 -11.76 -3.27
CA ARG A 405 -16.73 -13.08 -3.10
C ARG A 405 -17.17 -14.09 -4.16
N ALA A 406 -18.46 -14.13 -4.50
CA ALA A 406 -18.97 -15.03 -5.53
C ALA A 406 -18.38 -14.71 -6.89
N ASN A 407 -18.37 -13.44 -7.28
CA ASN A 407 -17.77 -12.96 -8.53
C ASN A 407 -16.27 -13.25 -8.58
N PHE A 408 -15.54 -13.02 -7.47
CA PHE A 408 -14.11 -13.31 -7.39
C PHE A 408 -13.81 -14.81 -7.54
N LYS A 409 -14.56 -15.65 -6.84
CA LYS A 409 -14.43 -17.11 -6.92
C LYS A 409 -14.69 -17.65 -8.33
N GLU A 410 -15.67 -17.09 -9.02
CA GLU A 410 -16.00 -17.48 -10.40
C GLU A 410 -14.87 -17.08 -11.36
N LYS A 411 -14.38 -15.84 -11.27
CA LYS A 411 -13.40 -15.30 -12.21
C LYS A 411 -11.97 -15.75 -11.92
N TYR A 412 -11.61 -15.92 -10.64
CA TYR A 412 -10.26 -16.25 -10.17
C TYR A 412 -10.22 -17.46 -9.22
N PRO A 413 -10.60 -18.66 -9.70
CA PRO A 413 -10.75 -19.84 -8.84
C PRO A 413 -9.47 -20.28 -8.13
N GLU A 414 -8.29 -20.11 -8.73
CA GLU A 414 -7.02 -20.47 -8.10
C GLU A 414 -6.64 -19.49 -6.96
N ALA A 415 -6.84 -18.20 -7.18
CA ALA A 415 -6.65 -17.18 -6.14
C ALA A 415 -7.63 -17.41 -4.98
N TRP A 416 -8.88 -17.77 -5.29
CA TRP A 416 -9.87 -18.13 -4.27
C TRP A 416 -9.43 -19.35 -3.43
N GLN A 417 -8.89 -20.38 -4.05
CA GLN A 417 -8.36 -21.56 -3.33
C GLN A 417 -7.21 -21.16 -2.38
N ARG A 418 -6.32 -20.24 -2.78
CA ARG A 418 -5.27 -19.73 -1.90
C ARG A 418 -5.87 -18.98 -0.71
N ILE A 419 -6.85 -18.10 -0.94
CA ILE A 419 -7.58 -17.38 0.12
C ILE A 419 -8.23 -18.33 1.11
N GLU A 420 -8.98 -19.35 0.63
CA GLU A 420 -9.64 -20.34 1.51
C GLU A 420 -8.61 -21.10 2.37
N ARG A 421 -7.49 -21.53 1.79
CA ARG A 421 -6.42 -22.19 2.54
C ARG A 421 -5.88 -21.29 3.67
N ARG A 422 -5.64 -19.99 3.40
CA ARG A 422 -5.18 -19.02 4.39
C ARG A 422 -6.21 -18.80 5.49
N ARG A 423 -7.46 -18.65 5.12
CA ARG A 423 -8.58 -18.51 6.06
C ARG A 423 -8.66 -19.70 7.01
N ASN A 424 -8.57 -20.92 6.47
CA ASN A 424 -8.58 -22.14 7.26
C ASN A 424 -7.37 -22.22 8.18
N PHE A 425 -6.17 -21.88 7.70
CA PHE A 425 -4.97 -21.83 8.52
C PHE A 425 -5.09 -20.83 9.68
N MET A 426 -5.57 -19.62 9.44
CA MET A 426 -5.81 -18.62 10.48
C MET A 426 -6.79 -19.14 11.54
N LYS A 427 -7.90 -19.74 11.14
CA LYS A 427 -8.94 -20.23 12.05
C LYS A 427 -8.53 -21.50 12.79
N GLU A 428 -7.99 -22.47 12.07
CA GLU A 428 -7.75 -23.81 12.62
C GLU A 428 -6.40 -23.96 13.31
N VAL A 429 -5.36 -23.29 12.81
CA VAL A 429 -4.00 -23.38 13.33
C VAL A 429 -3.69 -22.22 14.28
N LEU A 430 -3.87 -20.99 13.83
CA LEU A 430 -3.57 -19.81 14.63
C LEU A 430 -4.68 -19.46 15.66
N GLY A 431 -5.88 -20.00 15.48
CA GLY A 431 -7.02 -19.74 16.37
C GLY A 431 -7.66 -18.35 16.18
N ILE A 432 -7.31 -17.61 15.10
CA ILE A 432 -7.81 -16.28 14.79
C ILE A 432 -9.16 -16.40 14.04
N GLN A 433 -10.24 -15.94 14.67
CA GLN A 433 -11.61 -16.11 14.14
C GLN A 433 -12.00 -14.95 13.22
N ILE A 434 -11.44 -14.91 12.01
CA ILE A 434 -11.77 -13.88 11.00
C ILE A 434 -13.19 -14.09 10.46
N LYS A 435 -13.85 -12.95 10.14
CA LYS A 435 -15.18 -12.94 9.51
C LYS A 435 -15.12 -13.44 8.06
N ASP A 436 -16.29 -13.78 7.51
CA ASP A 436 -16.36 -14.34 6.15
C ASP A 436 -15.96 -13.36 5.05
N GLU A 437 -16.19 -12.08 5.25
CA GLU A 437 -15.81 -11.03 4.33
C GLU A 437 -14.31 -10.74 4.28
N VAL A 438 -13.49 -11.29 5.19
CA VAL A 438 -12.04 -11.06 5.22
C VAL A 438 -11.33 -12.00 4.27
N LEU A 439 -10.65 -11.46 3.27
CA LEU A 439 -9.89 -12.18 2.24
C LEU A 439 -8.38 -11.95 2.44
N PRO A 440 -7.64 -12.84 3.12
CA PRO A 440 -6.19 -12.70 3.34
C PRO A 440 -5.37 -12.91 2.06
N PHE A 441 -4.34 -12.07 1.86
CA PHE A 441 -3.50 -12.09 0.67
C PHE A 441 -2.12 -12.74 0.87
N SER A 442 -1.66 -12.86 2.09
CA SER A 442 -0.34 -13.39 2.45
C SER A 442 -0.41 -14.89 2.77
N ASP A 443 0.48 -15.70 2.22
CA ASP A 443 0.59 -17.13 2.56
C ASP A 443 1.09 -17.37 3.99
N ILE A 444 1.56 -16.31 4.67
CA ILE A 444 1.92 -16.29 6.09
C ILE A 444 1.04 -15.32 6.90
N GLN A 445 -0.20 -15.07 6.44
CA GLN A 445 -1.14 -14.13 7.06
C GLN A 445 -1.30 -14.39 8.56
N GLY A 446 -1.02 -13.37 9.38
CA GLY A 446 -1.11 -13.46 10.82
C GLY A 446 -0.07 -14.36 11.48
N CYS A 447 0.85 -14.98 10.73
CA CYS A 447 1.92 -15.78 11.30
C CYS A 447 2.95 -14.87 11.99
N MET A 448 3.05 -15.00 13.28
CA MET A 448 4.14 -14.45 14.08
C MET A 448 5.10 -15.58 14.43
N PHE A 449 6.35 -15.46 13.92
CA PHE A 449 7.44 -16.39 14.22
C PHE A 449 8.27 -15.82 15.38
N PRO A 450 7.97 -16.18 16.62
CA PRO A 450 8.65 -15.56 17.78
C PRO A 450 10.15 -15.89 17.80
N TRP A 451 10.49 -17.08 17.30
CA TRP A 451 11.85 -17.65 17.27
C TRP A 451 12.26 -17.96 15.84
N MET A 452 12.84 -16.99 15.15
CA MET A 452 13.13 -17.10 13.70
C MET A 452 14.22 -18.11 13.33
N ALA A 453 14.91 -18.70 14.31
CA ALA A 453 15.78 -19.85 14.06
C ALA A 453 14.98 -21.19 13.91
N ASP A 454 13.70 -21.19 14.24
CA ASP A 454 12.78 -22.35 14.05
C ASP A 454 11.41 -21.87 13.58
N LEU A 455 11.24 -21.77 12.26
CA LEU A 455 9.98 -21.38 11.63
C LEU A 455 8.85 -22.42 11.76
N GLY A 456 9.14 -23.59 12.32
CA GLY A 456 8.12 -24.55 12.73
C GLY A 456 7.37 -24.17 14.01
N ILE A 457 7.69 -23.02 14.63
CA ILE A 457 7.01 -22.51 15.81
C ILE A 457 6.33 -21.19 15.47
N VAL A 458 5.00 -21.12 15.66
CA VAL A 458 4.22 -19.89 15.48
C VAL A 458 3.38 -19.60 16.73
N MET A 459 3.05 -18.35 16.92
CA MET A 459 2.12 -17.95 17.97
C MET A 459 0.67 -18.29 17.59
N ALA A 460 -0.13 -18.68 18.55
CA ALA A 460 -1.53 -19.03 18.37
C ALA A 460 -2.38 -18.70 19.59
N VAL A 461 -3.69 -18.59 19.39
CA VAL A 461 -4.68 -18.54 20.45
C VAL A 461 -4.90 -19.94 21.00
N ASP A 462 -4.80 -20.13 22.32
CA ASP A 462 -5.12 -21.40 22.98
C ASP A 462 -6.62 -21.69 22.84
N LYS A 463 -6.95 -22.88 22.35
CA LYS A 463 -8.34 -23.31 22.13
C LYS A 463 -8.98 -23.95 23.37
N LYS A 464 -8.29 -23.92 24.51
CA LYS A 464 -8.79 -24.53 25.77
C LYS A 464 -9.69 -23.59 26.56
#